data_dc5d78e2522dcb2a34cff40b52cc2541
#
_entry.id   dc5d78e2522dcb2a34cff40b52cc2541
#
_cell.length_a   1.000
_cell.length_b   1.000
_cell.length_c   1.000
_cell.angle_alpha   90.00
_cell.angle_beta   90.00
_cell.angle_gamma   90.00
#
_symmetry.space_group_name_H-M   'P 1'
#
loop_
_entity.id
_entity.type
_entity.pdbx_description
1 polymer ?
#
loop_
_entity_poly.entity_id
_entity_poly.type
_entity_poly.pdbx_seq_one_letter_code
_entity_poly.pdbx_strand_id
1 'polypeptide(L)'
;MQHFNGLFQPKSGAYFFNGENIWEKKYDLKKLRQKVALCFQYPEYQLFEENVLKDIAFGPKNLGFDKKECEEKARHAMQLAGLSNELEKVSPFSLSGGQKRRVALAGILAMEPEYLILDEPVAGMDAPGKKILFDLLHHLNKERGITIVLVSHNMDDVADHADRVLVMENGQLKMDGKTEEVFVRKDELTEMGLGVPQAVEFYLDLKEILEETDIDLENAFSHDMQYNQKNREVSQKTIELSQENVEINQKETKEKGTEMHEKKIEASNEKAKEYIKTKRTKNVGIPLNIDELAAYIAGGSL
;
A
#
# COMPACT_ATOMS: atom_id res chain seq x y z
N MET A 1 -11.38 17.22 6.95
CA MET A 1 -10.46 17.38 5.81
C MET A 1 -10.58 18.71 5.09
N GLN A 2 -11.76 19.15 4.68
CA GLN A 2 -11.99 20.38 3.91
C GLN A 2 -11.55 21.68 4.61
N HIS A 3 -11.27 21.66 5.90
CA HIS A 3 -10.64 22.75 6.62
C HIS A 3 -9.16 22.92 6.25
N PHE A 4 -8.44 21.82 5.95
CA PHE A 4 -7.01 21.86 5.69
C PHE A 4 -6.60 22.64 4.44
N ASN A 5 -7.46 22.67 3.42
CA ASN A 5 -7.22 23.47 2.20
C ASN A 5 -8.06 24.75 2.14
N GLY A 6 -8.65 25.15 3.28
CA GLY A 6 -9.43 26.37 3.39
C GLY A 6 -10.75 26.39 2.60
N LEU A 7 -11.35 25.21 2.32
CA LEU A 7 -12.71 25.13 1.75
C LEU A 7 -13.76 25.48 2.80
N PHE A 8 -13.57 25.06 4.04
CA PHE A 8 -14.43 25.44 5.15
C PHE A 8 -13.67 26.20 6.23
N GLN A 9 -14.27 27.31 6.67
CA GLN A 9 -13.78 28.06 7.81
C GLN A 9 -14.30 27.42 9.12
N PRO A 10 -13.44 27.21 10.12
CA PRO A 10 -13.89 26.74 11.42
C PRO A 10 -14.78 27.79 12.11
N LYS A 11 -15.76 27.33 12.90
CA LYS A 11 -16.63 28.22 13.69
C LYS A 11 -15.85 28.95 14.82
N SER A 12 -14.80 28.31 15.32
CA SER A 12 -13.92 28.84 16.35
C SER A 12 -12.53 28.24 16.23
N GLY A 13 -11.54 28.84 16.86
CA GLY A 13 -10.15 28.45 16.78
C GLY A 13 -9.41 29.08 15.59
N ALA A 14 -8.17 28.69 15.39
CA ALA A 14 -7.31 29.15 14.32
C ALA A 14 -6.65 27.99 13.62
N TYR A 15 -6.37 28.14 12.34
CA TYR A 15 -5.58 27.18 11.56
C TYR A 15 -4.34 27.88 11.01
N PHE A 16 -3.19 27.38 11.38
CA PHE A 16 -1.90 27.92 10.96
C PHE A 16 -1.27 27.02 9.91
N PHE A 17 -0.84 27.60 8.81
CA PHE A 17 -0.02 26.95 7.80
C PHE A 17 1.30 27.71 7.66
N ASN A 18 2.42 27.03 7.88
CA ASN A 18 3.76 27.65 7.94
C ASN A 18 3.85 28.86 8.89
N GLY A 19 3.15 28.80 10.03
CA GLY A 19 3.15 29.87 11.04
C GLY A 19 2.18 31.02 10.77
N GLU A 20 1.49 31.03 9.63
CA GLU A 20 0.51 32.08 9.28
C GLU A 20 -0.92 31.55 9.45
N ASN A 21 -1.80 32.33 10.07
CA ASN A 21 -3.21 31.99 10.17
C ASN A 21 -3.89 32.17 8.82
N ILE A 22 -4.39 31.06 8.25
CA ILE A 22 -5.00 31.07 6.90
C ILE A 22 -6.30 31.89 6.79
N TRP A 23 -6.89 32.29 7.92
CA TRP A 23 -8.15 33.02 7.95
C TRP A 23 -7.93 34.53 8.20
N GLU A 24 -6.70 35.00 8.21
CA GLU A 24 -6.42 36.43 8.23
C GLU A 24 -6.73 37.08 6.87
N LYS A 25 -7.19 38.34 6.91
CA LYS A 25 -7.72 39.06 5.73
C LYS A 25 -6.78 39.14 4.52
N LYS A 26 -5.49 38.94 4.72
CA LYS A 26 -4.48 39.05 3.64
C LYS A 26 -3.93 37.71 3.19
N TYR A 27 -4.38 36.59 3.78
CA TYR A 27 -3.85 35.28 3.44
C TYR A 27 -4.32 34.81 2.05
N ASP A 28 -3.39 34.29 1.24
CA ASP A 28 -3.67 33.82 -0.11
C ASP A 28 -4.08 32.35 -0.09
N LEU A 29 -5.38 32.09 0.01
CA LEU A 29 -5.95 30.74 -0.05
C LEU A 29 -5.65 30.00 -1.37
N LYS A 30 -5.32 30.71 -2.45
CA LYS A 30 -4.95 30.08 -3.72
C LYS A 30 -3.59 29.39 -3.60
N LYS A 31 -2.62 30.03 -2.94
CA LYS A 31 -1.31 29.42 -2.62
C LYS A 31 -1.45 28.24 -1.67
N LEU A 32 -2.35 28.35 -0.67
CA LEU A 32 -2.62 27.21 0.20
C LEU A 32 -3.12 25.99 -0.57
N ARG A 33 -4.11 26.18 -1.46
CA ARG A 33 -4.70 25.11 -2.25
C ARG A 33 -3.75 24.49 -3.28
N GLN A 34 -2.73 25.23 -3.70
CA GLN A 34 -1.63 24.67 -4.48
C GLN A 34 -0.81 23.71 -3.63
N LYS A 35 -0.47 24.11 -2.39
CA LYS A 35 0.38 23.31 -1.50
C LYS A 35 -0.34 22.16 -0.82
N VAL A 36 -1.60 22.38 -0.44
CA VAL A 36 -2.46 21.40 0.25
C VAL A 36 -3.59 20.99 -0.68
N ALA A 37 -3.35 19.93 -1.40
CA ALA A 37 -4.31 19.39 -2.35
C ALA A 37 -5.24 18.36 -1.68
N LEU A 38 -6.50 18.35 -2.09
CA LEU A 38 -7.53 17.45 -1.59
C LEU A 38 -8.11 16.63 -2.75
N CYS A 39 -8.02 15.33 -2.63
CA CYS A 39 -8.66 14.35 -3.49
C CYS A 39 -9.91 13.81 -2.79
N PHE A 40 -11.09 14.14 -3.31
CA PHE A 40 -12.35 13.66 -2.77
C PHE A 40 -12.59 12.19 -3.13
N GLN A 41 -13.53 11.56 -2.44
CA GLN A 41 -14.04 10.24 -2.79
C GLN A 41 -14.62 10.25 -4.21
N TYR A 42 -14.29 9.22 -5.01
CA TYR A 42 -14.67 9.13 -6.43
C TYR A 42 -14.23 10.33 -7.28
N PRO A 43 -12.93 10.64 -7.33
CA PRO A 43 -12.42 11.85 -8.00
C PRO A 43 -12.67 11.83 -9.52
N GLU A 44 -12.95 10.66 -10.10
CA GLU A 44 -13.32 10.46 -11.50
C GLU A 44 -14.61 11.16 -11.90
N TYR A 45 -15.49 11.51 -10.97
CA TYR A 45 -16.70 12.29 -11.26
C TYR A 45 -16.44 13.79 -11.42
N GLN A 46 -15.21 14.23 -11.15
CA GLN A 46 -14.81 15.63 -11.29
C GLN A 46 -14.23 15.97 -12.66
N LEU A 47 -14.09 14.97 -13.55
CA LEU A 47 -13.60 15.17 -14.92
C LEU A 47 -14.68 15.82 -15.77
N PHE A 48 -14.30 16.87 -16.52
CA PHE A 48 -15.27 17.67 -17.27
C PHE A 48 -14.76 18.25 -18.60
N GLU A 49 -13.45 18.23 -18.84
CA GLU A 49 -12.86 18.78 -20.05
C GLU A 49 -13.01 17.85 -21.26
N GLU A 50 -12.80 18.37 -22.44
CA GLU A 50 -12.98 17.63 -23.71
C GLU A 50 -11.93 16.54 -23.92
N ASN A 51 -10.74 16.70 -23.34
CA ASN A 51 -9.66 15.71 -23.39
C ASN A 51 -8.82 15.68 -22.12
N VAL A 52 -8.12 14.56 -21.92
CA VAL A 52 -7.31 14.26 -20.73
C VAL A 52 -6.28 15.35 -20.45
N LEU A 53 -5.53 15.79 -21.47
CA LEU A 53 -4.47 16.80 -21.26
C LEU A 53 -5.03 18.11 -20.73
N LYS A 54 -6.18 18.56 -21.25
CA LYS A 54 -6.85 19.79 -20.81
C LYS A 54 -7.40 19.66 -19.40
N ASP A 55 -7.96 18.49 -19.07
CA ASP A 55 -8.50 18.22 -17.75
C ASP A 55 -7.40 18.29 -16.68
N ILE A 56 -6.28 17.62 -16.93
CA ILE A 56 -5.11 17.65 -16.03
C ILE A 56 -4.49 19.06 -15.97
N ALA A 57 -4.43 19.80 -17.08
CA ALA A 57 -3.88 21.15 -17.14
C ALA A 57 -4.76 22.22 -16.45
N PHE A 58 -6.00 21.89 -16.09
CA PHE A 58 -6.96 22.84 -15.53
C PHE A 58 -6.48 23.41 -14.18
N GLY A 59 -5.91 22.57 -13.30
CA GLY A 59 -5.35 23.00 -12.02
C GLY A 59 -4.23 24.05 -12.19
N PRO A 60 -3.15 23.76 -12.91
CA PRO A 60 -2.07 24.70 -13.23
C PRO A 60 -2.59 25.99 -13.88
N LYS A 61 -3.52 25.89 -14.83
CA LYS A 61 -4.14 27.07 -15.46
C LYS A 61 -4.82 28.00 -14.44
N ASN A 62 -5.54 27.44 -13.48
CA ASN A 62 -6.18 28.22 -12.42
C ASN A 62 -5.15 28.85 -11.47
N LEU A 63 -3.99 28.25 -11.32
CA LEU A 63 -2.87 28.82 -10.56
C LEU A 63 -2.22 30.00 -11.29
N GLY A 64 -2.43 30.15 -12.60
CA GLY A 64 -1.96 31.26 -13.41
C GLY A 64 -0.70 30.96 -14.23
N PHE A 65 -0.36 29.68 -14.38
CA PHE A 65 0.72 29.26 -15.30
C PHE A 65 0.32 29.51 -16.75
N ASP A 66 1.29 29.75 -17.61
CA ASP A 66 1.04 29.90 -19.03
C ASP A 66 0.65 28.56 -19.68
N LYS A 67 0.17 28.61 -20.93
CA LYS A 67 -0.34 27.43 -21.63
C LYS A 67 0.72 26.34 -21.77
N LYS A 68 1.97 26.71 -22.07
CA LYS A 68 3.08 25.76 -22.28
C LYS A 68 3.44 25.08 -20.97
N GLU A 69 3.60 25.84 -19.92
CA GLU A 69 3.86 25.34 -18.57
C GLU A 69 2.74 24.39 -18.09
N CYS A 70 1.47 24.75 -18.33
CA CYS A 70 0.32 23.91 -17.99
C CYS A 70 0.38 22.55 -18.71
N GLU A 71 0.69 22.54 -20.01
CA GLU A 71 0.81 21.30 -20.78
C GLU A 71 2.00 20.45 -20.34
N GLU A 72 3.16 21.08 -20.04
CA GLU A 72 4.35 20.38 -19.53
C GLU A 72 4.08 19.72 -18.17
N LYS A 73 3.46 20.46 -17.22
CA LYS A 73 3.05 19.94 -15.91
C LYS A 73 2.03 18.82 -16.06
N ALA A 74 1.07 18.96 -16.95
CA ALA A 74 0.06 17.93 -17.19
C ALA A 74 0.69 16.64 -17.73
N ARG A 75 1.60 16.70 -18.70
CA ARG A 75 2.32 15.52 -19.22
C ARG A 75 3.18 14.86 -18.15
N HIS A 76 3.86 15.65 -17.34
CA HIS A 76 4.64 15.12 -16.22
C HIS A 76 3.74 14.38 -15.21
N ALA A 77 2.61 14.98 -14.86
CA ALA A 77 1.62 14.35 -13.96
C ALA A 77 0.99 13.09 -14.56
N MET A 78 0.74 13.05 -15.89
CA MET A 78 0.32 11.84 -16.58
C MET A 78 1.33 10.71 -16.41
N GLN A 79 2.60 10.99 -16.58
CA GLN A 79 3.67 9.99 -16.42
C GLN A 79 3.73 9.48 -14.97
N LEU A 80 3.66 10.37 -13.98
CA LEU A 80 3.61 10.00 -12.56
C LEU A 80 2.41 9.08 -12.24
N ALA A 81 1.24 9.39 -12.82
CA ALA A 81 0.03 8.58 -12.63
C ALA A 81 -0.01 7.30 -13.50
N GLY A 82 1.07 6.97 -14.23
CA GLY A 82 1.14 5.80 -15.10
C GLY A 82 0.15 5.85 -16.28
N LEU A 83 -0.12 7.04 -16.81
CA LEU A 83 -0.96 7.23 -17.98
C LEU A 83 -0.10 7.34 -19.25
N SER A 84 -0.52 6.64 -20.32
CA SER A 84 0.15 6.76 -21.63
C SER A 84 -0.10 8.13 -22.26
N ASN A 85 0.90 8.68 -22.91
CA ASN A 85 0.80 9.94 -23.68
C ASN A 85 -0.24 9.85 -24.82
N GLU A 86 -0.57 8.65 -25.30
CA GLU A 86 -1.61 8.43 -26.30
C GLU A 86 -3.00 8.89 -25.83
N LEU A 87 -3.20 8.96 -24.51
CA LEU A 87 -4.46 9.40 -23.90
C LEU A 87 -4.64 10.93 -23.91
N GLU A 88 -3.60 11.73 -24.21
CA GLU A 88 -3.65 13.20 -24.16
C GLU A 88 -4.88 13.80 -24.85
N LYS A 89 -5.22 13.26 -26.02
CA LYS A 89 -6.30 13.77 -26.88
C LYS A 89 -7.61 12.99 -26.71
N VAL A 90 -7.62 11.95 -25.88
CA VAL A 90 -8.78 11.10 -25.63
C VAL A 90 -9.73 11.82 -24.68
N SER A 91 -11.03 11.67 -24.91
CA SER A 91 -12.04 12.20 -23.98
C SER A 91 -11.99 11.44 -22.65
N PRO A 92 -11.94 12.12 -21.49
CA PRO A 92 -12.00 11.46 -20.20
C PRO A 92 -13.20 10.53 -20.04
N PHE A 93 -14.32 10.85 -20.68
CA PHE A 93 -15.56 10.08 -20.57
C PHE A 93 -15.49 8.70 -21.23
N SER A 94 -14.57 8.50 -22.20
CA SER A 94 -14.36 7.22 -22.88
C SER A 94 -13.38 6.28 -22.17
N LEU A 95 -12.76 6.73 -21.07
CA LEU A 95 -11.79 5.97 -20.31
C LEU A 95 -12.45 4.93 -19.36
N SER A 96 -11.71 3.88 -19.01
CA SER A 96 -12.12 2.98 -17.92
C SER A 96 -12.14 3.70 -16.56
N GLY A 97 -12.88 3.17 -15.57
CA GLY A 97 -12.97 3.78 -14.24
C GLY A 97 -11.59 4.00 -13.58
N GLY A 98 -10.70 3.01 -13.67
CA GLY A 98 -9.34 3.14 -13.15
C GLY A 98 -8.49 4.18 -13.90
N GLN A 99 -8.67 4.33 -15.23
CA GLN A 99 -8.00 5.38 -15.98
C GLN A 99 -8.55 6.76 -15.60
N LYS A 100 -9.86 6.92 -15.50
CA LYS A 100 -10.49 8.17 -15.04
C LYS A 100 -9.95 8.62 -13.68
N ARG A 101 -9.88 7.69 -12.72
CA ARG A 101 -9.35 7.99 -11.38
C ARG A 101 -7.89 8.45 -11.44
N ARG A 102 -7.06 7.80 -12.27
CA ARG A 102 -5.67 8.23 -12.47
C ARG A 102 -5.56 9.60 -13.16
N VAL A 103 -6.45 9.91 -14.10
CA VAL A 103 -6.54 11.24 -14.71
C VAL A 103 -6.88 12.31 -13.67
N ALA A 104 -7.88 12.06 -12.82
CA ALA A 104 -8.25 12.99 -11.76
C ALA A 104 -7.10 13.20 -10.76
N LEU A 105 -6.41 12.13 -10.37
CA LEU A 105 -5.23 12.22 -9.51
C LEU A 105 -4.08 12.98 -10.20
N ALA A 106 -3.84 12.75 -11.48
CA ALA A 106 -2.86 13.51 -12.26
C ALA A 106 -3.19 15.00 -12.30
N GLY A 107 -4.47 15.38 -12.40
CA GLY A 107 -4.90 16.79 -12.32
C GLY A 107 -4.52 17.46 -11.00
N ILE A 108 -4.56 16.70 -9.90
CA ILE A 108 -4.11 17.16 -8.59
C ILE A 108 -2.57 17.26 -8.55
N LEU A 109 -1.87 16.23 -9.02
CA LEU A 109 -0.40 16.17 -9.02
C LEU A 109 0.24 17.22 -9.93
N ALA A 110 -0.45 17.65 -11.00
CA ALA A 110 0.00 18.71 -11.89
C ALA A 110 0.16 20.07 -11.18
N MET A 111 -0.49 20.27 -10.03
CA MET A 111 -0.31 21.45 -9.18
C MET A 111 0.94 21.39 -8.30
N GLU A 112 1.65 20.26 -8.28
CA GLU A 112 2.86 20.00 -7.46
C GLU A 112 2.63 20.29 -5.96
N PRO A 113 1.69 19.58 -5.33
CA PRO A 113 1.37 19.81 -3.92
C PRO A 113 2.50 19.33 -2.99
N GLU A 114 2.62 19.98 -1.81
CA GLU A 114 3.48 19.54 -0.70
C GLU A 114 2.74 18.53 0.20
N TYR A 115 1.40 18.66 0.29
CA TYR A 115 0.51 17.79 1.07
C TYR A 115 -0.63 17.30 0.19
N LEU A 116 -0.81 16.00 0.16
CA LEU A 116 -1.90 15.34 -0.58
C LEU A 116 -2.83 14.63 0.40
N ILE A 117 -4.04 15.12 0.51
CA ILE A 117 -5.09 14.57 1.36
C ILE A 117 -6.03 13.75 0.48
N LEU A 118 -6.23 12.47 0.82
CA LEU A 118 -7.08 11.56 0.05
C LEU A 118 -8.22 11.03 0.93
N ASP A 119 -9.44 11.18 0.44
CA ASP A 119 -10.66 10.70 1.08
C ASP A 119 -11.11 9.41 0.44
N GLU A 120 -10.96 8.28 1.15
CA GLU A 120 -11.34 6.95 0.67
C GLU A 120 -10.86 6.65 -0.77
N PRO A 121 -9.56 6.83 -1.08
CA PRO A 121 -9.10 6.83 -2.47
C PRO A 121 -9.19 5.45 -3.14
N VAL A 122 -9.29 4.36 -2.36
CA VAL A 122 -9.38 2.99 -2.87
C VAL A 122 -10.80 2.43 -2.89
N ALA A 123 -11.80 3.22 -2.49
CA ALA A 123 -13.20 2.77 -2.47
C ALA A 123 -13.65 2.27 -3.85
N GLY A 124 -14.17 1.03 -3.89
CA GLY A 124 -14.65 0.40 -5.13
C GLY A 124 -13.56 -0.05 -6.12
N MET A 125 -12.28 -0.05 -5.72
CA MET A 125 -11.18 -0.60 -6.53
C MET A 125 -11.02 -2.10 -6.29
N ASP A 126 -10.58 -2.81 -7.33
CA ASP A 126 -10.05 -4.17 -7.21
C ASP A 126 -8.65 -4.20 -6.59
N ALA A 127 -8.19 -5.36 -6.15
CA ALA A 127 -6.89 -5.51 -5.50
C ALA A 127 -5.70 -5.02 -6.37
N PRO A 128 -5.62 -5.33 -7.68
CA PRO A 128 -4.59 -4.77 -8.55
C PRO A 128 -4.62 -3.24 -8.62
N GLY A 129 -5.82 -2.65 -8.71
CA GLY A 129 -5.99 -1.20 -8.75
C GLY A 129 -5.55 -0.52 -7.46
N LYS A 130 -5.90 -1.10 -6.30
CA LYS A 130 -5.43 -0.65 -4.98
C LYS A 130 -3.91 -0.65 -4.90
N LYS A 131 -3.28 -1.77 -5.28
CA LYS A 131 -1.82 -1.90 -5.27
C LYS A 131 -1.15 -0.80 -6.09
N ILE A 132 -1.59 -0.58 -7.33
CA ILE A 132 -1.05 0.47 -8.21
C ILE A 132 -1.15 1.85 -7.56
N LEU A 133 -2.28 2.15 -6.91
CA LEU A 133 -2.47 3.43 -6.24
C LEU A 133 -1.54 3.59 -5.04
N PHE A 134 -1.44 2.59 -4.16
CA PHE A 134 -0.56 2.65 -3.00
C PHE A 134 0.91 2.71 -3.40
N ASP A 135 1.35 1.94 -4.41
CA ASP A 135 2.70 2.03 -4.97
C ASP A 135 3.01 3.46 -5.45
N LEU A 136 2.05 4.12 -6.13
CA LEU A 136 2.18 5.52 -6.52
C LEU A 136 2.28 6.45 -5.31
N LEU A 137 1.43 6.30 -4.29
CA LEU A 137 1.46 7.13 -3.08
C LEU A 137 2.79 6.98 -2.33
N HIS A 138 3.30 5.76 -2.21
CA HIS A 138 4.62 5.50 -1.64
C HIS A 138 5.74 6.18 -2.44
N HIS A 139 5.72 6.07 -3.77
CA HIS A 139 6.68 6.76 -4.63
C HIS A 139 6.63 8.29 -4.42
N LEU A 140 5.44 8.88 -4.38
CA LEU A 140 5.26 10.32 -4.16
C LEU A 140 5.79 10.74 -2.78
N ASN A 141 5.57 9.93 -1.75
CA ASN A 141 6.07 10.21 -0.41
C ASN A 141 7.60 10.07 -0.32
N LYS A 142 8.17 8.93 -0.73
CA LYS A 142 9.59 8.62 -0.55
C LYS A 142 10.50 9.39 -1.51
N GLU A 143 10.09 9.51 -2.79
CA GLU A 143 10.94 10.08 -3.84
C GLU A 143 10.66 11.57 -4.07
N ARG A 144 9.47 12.05 -3.78
CA ARG A 144 9.07 13.44 -3.99
C ARG A 144 8.87 14.23 -2.70
N GLY A 145 8.93 13.58 -1.54
CA GLY A 145 8.76 14.23 -0.24
C GLY A 145 7.35 14.78 0.01
N ILE A 146 6.35 14.31 -0.72
CA ILE A 146 4.95 14.74 -0.52
C ILE A 146 4.42 14.06 0.74
N THR A 147 3.89 14.85 1.66
CA THR A 147 3.18 14.32 2.82
C THR A 147 1.81 13.81 2.40
N ILE A 148 1.55 12.52 2.64
CA ILE A 148 0.28 11.88 2.32
C ILE A 148 -0.58 11.83 3.58
N VAL A 149 -1.83 12.29 3.48
CA VAL A 149 -2.85 12.13 4.53
C VAL A 149 -3.97 11.28 3.94
N LEU A 150 -4.06 10.04 4.41
CA LEU A 150 -5.07 9.08 3.97
C LEU A 150 -6.22 9.03 4.98
N VAL A 151 -7.45 9.19 4.51
CA VAL A 151 -8.64 8.86 5.30
C VAL A 151 -9.22 7.57 4.76
N SER A 152 -9.32 6.58 5.62
CA SER A 152 -9.84 5.26 5.30
C SER A 152 -10.57 4.65 6.50
N HIS A 153 -11.54 3.80 6.20
CA HIS A 153 -12.20 2.93 7.17
C HIS A 153 -11.73 1.46 7.04
N ASN A 154 -10.79 1.20 6.14
CA ASN A 154 -10.16 -0.13 6.02
C ASN A 154 -8.90 -0.16 6.86
N MET A 155 -8.93 -0.91 7.95
CA MET A 155 -7.82 -0.97 8.91
C MET A 155 -6.61 -1.70 8.37
N ASP A 156 -6.79 -2.68 7.48
CA ASP A 156 -5.67 -3.38 6.82
C ASP A 156 -4.90 -2.42 5.91
N ASP A 157 -5.61 -1.63 5.06
CA ASP A 157 -4.99 -0.60 4.21
C ASP A 157 -4.23 0.46 5.06
N VAL A 158 -4.76 0.83 6.24
CA VAL A 158 -4.10 1.77 7.16
C VAL A 158 -2.85 1.15 7.78
N ALA A 159 -2.93 -0.11 8.22
CA ALA A 159 -1.81 -0.82 8.83
C ALA A 159 -0.64 -1.00 7.85
N ASP A 160 -0.95 -1.35 6.61
CA ASP A 160 0.06 -1.64 5.59
C ASP A 160 0.77 -0.38 5.04
N HIS A 161 0.11 0.79 5.14
CA HIS A 161 0.57 1.97 4.39
C HIS A 161 0.78 3.24 5.21
N ALA A 162 0.35 3.29 6.48
CA ALA A 162 0.48 4.50 7.30
C ALA A 162 1.60 4.38 8.35
N ASP A 163 2.48 5.39 8.42
CA ASP A 163 3.50 5.49 9.48
C ASP A 163 2.89 5.98 10.82
N ARG A 164 1.79 6.73 10.77
CA ARG A 164 1.12 7.37 11.91
C ARG A 164 -0.39 7.37 11.72
N VAL A 165 -1.12 7.07 12.78
CA VAL A 165 -2.59 7.00 12.77
C VAL A 165 -3.17 8.04 13.72
N LEU A 166 -4.18 8.76 13.23
CA LEU A 166 -5.00 9.69 13.98
C LEU A 166 -6.44 9.14 14.05
N VAL A 167 -6.90 8.78 15.23
CA VAL A 167 -8.28 8.29 15.41
C VAL A 167 -9.19 9.43 15.85
N MET A 168 -10.23 9.65 15.06
CA MET A 168 -11.23 10.69 15.30
C MET A 168 -12.57 10.09 15.71
N GLU A 169 -13.14 10.56 16.81
CA GLU A 169 -14.47 10.20 17.26
C GLU A 169 -15.26 11.45 17.63
N ASN A 170 -16.47 11.60 17.12
CA ASN A 170 -17.36 12.74 17.40
C ASN A 170 -16.68 14.11 17.22
N GLY A 171 -15.80 14.24 16.21
CA GLY A 171 -15.04 15.46 15.91
C GLY A 171 -13.88 15.74 16.86
N GLN A 172 -13.52 14.81 17.73
CA GLN A 172 -12.39 14.90 18.66
C GLN A 172 -11.29 13.94 18.27
N LEU A 173 -10.05 14.38 18.40
CA LEU A 173 -8.89 13.49 18.29
C LEU A 173 -8.80 12.63 19.54
N LYS A 174 -8.94 11.31 19.41
CA LYS A 174 -8.91 10.34 20.51
C LYS A 174 -7.56 9.68 20.67
N MET A 175 -6.97 9.29 19.53
CA MET A 175 -5.66 8.66 19.52
C MET A 175 -4.79 9.32 18.47
N ASP A 176 -3.49 9.38 18.77
CA ASP A 176 -2.44 9.88 17.89
C ASP A 176 -1.16 9.11 18.23
N GLY A 177 -0.66 8.33 17.30
CA GLY A 177 0.53 7.49 17.52
C GLY A 177 0.98 6.78 16.26
N LYS A 178 2.05 6.01 16.40
CA LYS A 178 2.47 5.08 15.35
C LYS A 178 1.41 4.02 15.12
N THR A 179 1.41 3.44 13.94
CA THR A 179 0.43 2.44 13.52
C THR A 179 0.36 1.28 14.53
N GLU A 180 1.52 0.76 14.95
CA GLU A 180 1.62 -0.34 15.91
C GLU A 180 1.08 0.06 17.30
N GLU A 181 1.35 1.29 17.75
CA GLU A 181 0.92 1.81 19.05
C GLU A 181 -0.59 1.99 19.15
N VAL A 182 -1.23 2.31 18.03
CA VAL A 182 -2.68 2.52 17.97
C VAL A 182 -3.42 1.19 17.86
N PHE A 183 -2.98 0.28 17.00
CA PHE A 183 -3.73 -0.97 16.75
C PHE A 183 -3.64 -2.01 17.87
N VAL A 184 -2.66 -1.97 18.75
CA VAL A 184 -2.64 -2.81 19.96
C VAL A 184 -3.73 -2.44 20.98
N ARG A 185 -4.36 -1.26 20.82
CA ARG A 185 -5.46 -0.79 21.69
C ARG A 185 -6.82 -1.23 21.15
N LYS A 186 -6.99 -2.54 20.88
CA LYS A 186 -8.16 -3.16 20.26
C LYS A 186 -9.47 -2.77 20.98
N ASP A 187 -9.49 -2.85 22.31
CA ASP A 187 -10.70 -2.59 23.09
C ASP A 187 -11.19 -1.16 22.92
N GLU A 188 -10.29 -0.18 23.04
CA GLU A 188 -10.63 1.23 22.86
C GLU A 188 -11.10 1.54 21.43
N LEU A 189 -10.47 0.92 20.40
CA LEU A 189 -10.92 1.05 19.02
C LEU A 189 -12.31 0.46 18.82
N THR A 190 -12.55 -0.72 19.40
CA THR A 190 -13.85 -1.40 19.35
C THR A 190 -14.97 -0.60 20.03
N GLU A 191 -14.69 0.03 21.18
CA GLU A 191 -15.64 0.93 21.87
C GLU A 191 -16.02 2.14 20.98
N MET A 192 -15.10 2.62 20.14
CA MET A 192 -15.36 3.68 19.15
C MET A 192 -16.02 3.17 17.86
N GLY A 193 -16.32 1.87 17.75
CA GLY A 193 -16.91 1.26 16.56
C GLY A 193 -15.93 1.04 15.43
N LEU A 194 -14.63 1.03 15.72
CA LEU A 194 -13.56 0.75 14.78
C LEU A 194 -13.04 -0.67 14.98
N GLY A 195 -12.65 -1.34 13.90
CA GLY A 195 -11.94 -2.61 13.98
C GLY A 195 -10.43 -2.42 14.14
N VAL A 196 -9.73 -3.54 14.21
CA VAL A 196 -8.28 -3.63 14.04
C VAL A 196 -7.98 -4.43 12.78
N PRO A 197 -6.76 -4.37 12.22
CA PRO A 197 -6.34 -5.22 11.12
C PRO A 197 -6.52 -6.70 11.47
N GLN A 198 -6.89 -7.53 10.49
CA GLN A 198 -7.14 -8.97 10.71
C GLN A 198 -5.95 -9.68 11.34
N ALA A 199 -4.73 -9.36 10.91
CA ALA A 199 -3.50 -9.93 11.47
C ALA A 199 -3.29 -9.54 12.94
N VAL A 200 -3.61 -8.30 13.31
CA VAL A 200 -3.54 -7.81 14.70
C VAL A 200 -4.61 -8.47 15.56
N GLU A 201 -5.83 -8.59 15.05
CA GLU A 201 -6.93 -9.27 15.74
C GLU A 201 -6.56 -10.71 16.09
N PHE A 202 -6.08 -11.46 15.08
CA PHE A 202 -5.63 -12.84 15.27
C PHE A 202 -4.48 -12.94 16.30
N TYR A 203 -3.50 -12.04 16.22
CA TYR A 203 -2.37 -12.02 17.15
C TYR A 203 -2.84 -11.78 18.60
N LEU A 204 -3.72 -10.82 18.82
CA LEU A 204 -4.23 -10.50 20.15
C LEU A 204 -5.09 -11.64 20.73
N ASP A 205 -5.95 -12.25 19.90
CA ASP A 205 -6.78 -13.39 20.31
C ASP A 205 -5.90 -14.62 20.63
N LEU A 206 -4.85 -14.87 19.84
CA LEU A 206 -3.90 -15.94 20.11
C LEU A 206 -3.13 -15.70 21.43
N LYS A 207 -2.73 -14.45 21.66
CA LYS A 207 -2.02 -14.06 22.88
C LYS A 207 -2.89 -14.30 24.11
N GLU A 208 -4.17 -13.92 24.09
CA GLU A 208 -5.13 -14.14 25.18
C GLU A 208 -5.28 -15.64 25.50
N ILE A 209 -5.47 -16.49 24.45
CA ILE A 209 -5.59 -17.95 24.62
C ILE A 209 -4.33 -18.55 25.26
N LEU A 210 -3.16 -18.04 24.89
CA LEU A 210 -1.89 -18.57 25.39
C LEU A 210 -1.61 -18.12 26.83
N GLU A 211 -2.00 -16.91 27.20
CA GLU A 211 -1.93 -16.43 28.58
C GLU A 211 -2.87 -17.23 29.51
N GLU A 212 -4.06 -17.60 29.04
CA GLU A 212 -4.99 -18.46 29.79
C GLU A 212 -4.52 -19.91 29.95
N THR A 213 -3.67 -20.39 29.04
CA THR A 213 -3.21 -21.80 29.04
C THR A 213 -1.84 -22.00 29.68
N ASP A 214 -1.23 -20.93 30.22
CA ASP A 214 0.13 -20.95 30.82
C ASP A 214 1.22 -21.48 29.86
N ILE A 215 0.97 -21.37 28.53
CA ILE A 215 1.91 -21.75 27.50
C ILE A 215 2.86 -20.58 27.21
N ASP A 216 4.13 -20.77 27.50
CA ASP A 216 5.19 -19.80 27.21
C ASP A 216 5.43 -19.69 25.69
N LEU A 217 4.99 -18.56 25.13
CA LEU A 217 5.14 -18.24 23.71
C LEU A 217 6.60 -18.27 23.24
N GLU A 218 7.55 -17.76 24.05
CA GLU A 218 8.95 -17.74 23.69
C GLU A 218 9.51 -19.16 23.51
N ASN A 219 9.06 -20.11 24.33
CA ASN A 219 9.46 -21.50 24.21
C ASN A 219 8.75 -22.24 23.05
N ALA A 220 7.47 -21.95 22.80
CA ALA A 220 6.74 -22.58 21.70
C ALA A 220 7.28 -22.14 20.32
N PHE A 221 7.57 -20.85 20.15
CA PHE A 221 8.11 -20.32 18.89
C PHE A 221 9.63 -20.52 18.73
N SER A 222 10.42 -20.55 19.79
CA SER A 222 11.84 -20.85 19.70
C SER A 222 12.12 -22.26 19.20
N HIS A 223 11.24 -23.21 19.52
CA HIS A 223 11.31 -24.58 19.00
C HIS A 223 11.00 -24.65 17.49
N ASP A 224 10.02 -23.87 17.02
CA ASP A 224 9.65 -23.79 15.60
C ASP A 224 10.68 -22.99 14.78
N MET A 225 11.30 -21.97 15.37
CA MET A 225 12.38 -21.21 14.73
C MET A 225 13.63 -22.08 14.50
N GLN A 226 14.03 -22.90 15.47
CA GLN A 226 15.11 -23.86 15.28
C GLN A 226 14.76 -24.92 14.23
N TYR A 227 13.50 -25.34 14.16
CA TYR A 227 13.01 -26.27 13.16
C TYR A 227 12.99 -25.65 11.77
N ASN A 228 12.54 -24.41 11.63
CA ASN A 228 12.51 -23.66 10.37
C ASN A 228 13.90 -23.27 9.88
N GLN A 229 14.81 -22.88 10.77
CA GLN A 229 16.20 -22.62 10.43
C GLN A 229 16.91 -23.89 9.93
N LYS A 230 16.69 -25.02 10.59
CA LYS A 230 17.18 -26.34 10.15
C LYS A 230 16.60 -26.78 8.81
N ASN A 231 15.32 -26.47 8.55
CA ASN A 231 14.67 -26.75 7.25
C ASN A 231 15.15 -25.81 6.13
N ARG A 232 15.49 -24.55 6.44
CA ARG A 232 16.13 -23.63 5.46
C ARG A 232 17.53 -24.10 5.10
N GLU A 233 18.33 -24.55 6.07
CA GLU A 233 19.66 -25.15 5.81
C GLU A 233 19.57 -26.44 4.99
N VAL A 234 18.58 -27.30 5.28
CA VAL A 234 18.31 -28.50 4.48
C VAL A 234 17.84 -28.15 3.07
N SER A 235 16.99 -27.14 2.91
CA SER A 235 16.52 -26.69 1.60
C SER A 235 17.64 -26.03 0.79
N GLN A 236 18.48 -25.21 1.40
CA GLN A 236 19.66 -24.65 0.75
C GLN A 236 20.65 -25.72 0.32
N LYS A 237 20.93 -26.68 1.19
CA LYS A 237 21.80 -27.80 0.88
C LYS A 237 21.23 -28.73 -0.22
N THR A 238 19.90 -28.85 -0.28
CA THR A 238 19.20 -29.60 -1.34
C THR A 238 19.27 -28.85 -2.67
N ILE A 239 19.20 -27.52 -2.67
CA ILE A 239 19.38 -26.69 -3.87
C ILE A 239 20.84 -26.76 -4.35
N GLU A 240 21.82 -26.69 -3.47
CA GLU A 240 23.23 -26.83 -3.82
C GLU A 240 23.53 -28.21 -4.42
N LEU A 241 23.03 -29.28 -3.80
CA LEU A 241 23.16 -30.65 -4.33
C LEU A 241 22.42 -30.86 -5.67
N SER A 242 21.30 -30.17 -5.90
CA SER A 242 20.61 -30.21 -7.18
C SER A 242 21.36 -29.41 -8.26
N GLN A 243 22.03 -28.33 -7.91
CA GLN A 243 22.89 -27.56 -8.82
C GLN A 243 24.17 -28.33 -9.17
N GLU A 244 24.83 -28.95 -8.21
CA GLU A 244 25.97 -29.85 -8.46
C GLU A 244 25.57 -31.05 -9.37
N ASN A 245 24.42 -31.67 -9.12
CA ASN A 245 23.92 -32.75 -9.97
C ASN A 245 23.55 -32.27 -11.40
N VAL A 246 23.10 -31.04 -11.57
CA VAL A 246 22.86 -30.43 -12.89
C VAL A 246 24.19 -30.20 -13.61
N GLU A 247 25.23 -29.73 -12.92
CA GLU A 247 26.58 -29.56 -13.53
C GLU A 247 27.23 -30.90 -13.90
N ILE A 248 27.10 -31.92 -13.05
CA ILE A 248 27.59 -33.27 -13.33
C ILE A 248 26.85 -33.87 -14.53
N ASN A 249 25.52 -33.73 -14.57
CA ASN A 249 24.70 -34.20 -15.68
C ASN A 249 24.94 -33.48 -17.00
N GLN A 250 25.25 -32.16 -16.95
CA GLN A 250 25.65 -31.43 -18.17
C GLN A 250 27.00 -31.87 -18.73
N LYS A 251 27.88 -32.42 -17.91
CA LYS A 251 29.12 -33.05 -18.37
C LYS A 251 28.94 -34.44 -18.94
N GLU A 252 28.03 -35.23 -18.37
CA GLU A 252 27.73 -36.60 -18.83
C GLU A 252 26.79 -36.63 -20.06
N THR A 253 25.87 -35.64 -20.24
CA THR A 253 24.93 -35.60 -21.40
C THR A 253 25.62 -35.26 -22.73
N LYS A 254 26.90 -34.89 -22.72
CA LYS A 254 27.67 -34.80 -23.98
C LYS A 254 28.08 -36.14 -24.57
N GLU A 255 27.84 -37.25 -23.86
CA GLU A 255 28.33 -38.56 -24.31
C GLU A 255 27.25 -39.65 -24.52
N LYS A 256 25.99 -39.55 -24.08
CA LYS A 256 24.97 -40.63 -24.30
C LYS A 256 23.51 -40.10 -24.32
N GLY A 257 22.83 -40.52 -25.36
CA GLY A 257 21.45 -40.26 -25.85
C GLY A 257 20.25 -40.11 -24.87
N THR A 258 19.31 -39.40 -25.38
CA THR A 258 18.29 -38.51 -24.81
C THR A 258 16.99 -39.16 -24.25
N GLU A 259 16.65 -40.40 -24.45
CA GLU A 259 15.29 -40.94 -24.16
C GLU A 259 15.09 -41.52 -22.75
N MET A 260 16.15 -41.95 -22.09
CA MET A 260 16.05 -42.54 -20.74
C MET A 260 16.14 -41.48 -19.62
N HIS A 261 16.52 -40.26 -19.95
CA HIS A 261 16.78 -39.19 -18.99
C HIS A 261 15.50 -38.40 -18.63
N GLU A 262 14.61 -38.16 -19.60
CA GLU A 262 13.34 -37.48 -19.37
C GLU A 262 12.44 -38.21 -18.40
N LYS A 263 12.32 -39.53 -18.51
CA LYS A 263 11.52 -40.36 -17.58
C LYS A 263 12.04 -40.39 -16.14
N LYS A 264 13.35 -40.22 -15.93
CA LYS A 264 13.92 -40.14 -14.57
C LYS A 264 13.70 -38.78 -13.92
N ILE A 265 13.70 -37.71 -14.72
CA ILE A 265 13.44 -36.33 -14.24
C ILE A 265 11.96 -36.18 -13.87
N GLU A 266 11.04 -36.72 -14.68
CA GLU A 266 9.60 -36.74 -14.36
C GLU A 266 9.30 -37.52 -13.08
N ALA A 267 9.87 -38.69 -12.90
CA ALA A 267 9.69 -39.50 -11.69
C ALA A 267 10.27 -38.86 -10.43
N SER A 268 11.36 -38.09 -10.57
CA SER A 268 11.96 -37.32 -9.45
C SER A 268 11.13 -36.12 -9.08
N ASN A 269 10.55 -35.44 -10.07
CA ASN A 269 9.66 -34.28 -9.86
C ASN A 269 8.30 -34.70 -9.26
N GLU A 270 7.76 -35.88 -9.64
CA GLU A 270 6.55 -36.39 -9.01
C GLU A 270 6.78 -36.79 -7.53
N LYS A 271 7.89 -37.44 -7.20
CA LYS A 271 8.25 -37.74 -5.81
C LYS A 271 8.45 -36.47 -4.96
N ALA A 272 9.04 -35.43 -5.54
CA ALA A 272 9.19 -34.13 -4.86
C ALA A 272 7.83 -33.46 -4.63
N LYS A 273 6.91 -33.48 -5.60
CA LYS A 273 5.55 -32.97 -5.48
C LYS A 273 4.74 -33.76 -4.43
N GLU A 274 4.87 -35.06 -4.37
CA GLU A 274 4.19 -35.91 -3.39
C GLU A 274 4.74 -35.69 -1.97
N TYR A 275 6.04 -35.51 -1.81
CA TYR A 275 6.69 -35.16 -0.56
C TYR A 275 6.22 -33.79 -0.03
N ILE A 276 6.14 -32.78 -0.91
CA ILE A 276 5.63 -31.43 -0.56
C ILE A 276 4.13 -31.51 -0.19
N LYS A 277 3.34 -32.32 -0.90
CA LYS A 277 1.92 -32.48 -0.64
C LYS A 277 1.65 -33.21 0.68
N THR A 278 2.45 -34.21 1.03
CA THR A 278 2.33 -34.98 2.28
C THR A 278 2.75 -34.17 3.51
N LYS A 279 3.68 -33.22 3.35
CA LYS A 279 4.07 -32.31 4.43
C LYS A 279 3.10 -31.13 4.61
N ARG A 280 2.44 -30.65 3.54
CA ARG A 280 1.39 -29.62 3.63
C ARG A 280 0.12 -30.07 4.35
N THR A 281 -0.20 -31.36 4.35
CA THR A 281 -1.41 -31.90 5.00
C THR A 281 -1.26 -32.15 6.50
N LYS A 282 -0.08 -31.94 7.09
CA LYS A 282 0.14 -32.09 8.54
C LYS A 282 0.27 -30.78 9.32
N ASN A 283 0.30 -29.64 8.64
CA ASN A 283 0.18 -28.34 9.28
C ASN A 283 -1.21 -27.79 9.00
N VAL A 284 -2.00 -27.62 10.06
CA VAL A 284 -3.32 -27.00 10.04
C VAL A 284 -3.21 -25.65 9.37
N GLY A 285 -3.72 -25.54 8.15
CA GLY A 285 -3.59 -24.35 7.35
C GLY A 285 -4.59 -23.28 7.75
N ILE A 286 -4.08 -22.12 8.06
CA ILE A 286 -4.79 -20.85 7.93
C ILE A 286 -3.99 -20.06 6.91
N PRO A 287 -4.59 -19.58 5.81
CA PRO A 287 -3.90 -18.74 4.84
C PRO A 287 -3.84 -17.31 5.39
N LEU A 288 -2.80 -17.03 6.09
CA LEU A 288 -2.35 -15.69 6.43
C LEU A 288 -1.18 -15.36 5.51
N ASN A 289 -0.91 -14.09 5.33
CA ASN A 289 0.41 -13.67 4.86
C ASN A 289 1.39 -13.95 6.02
N ILE A 290 1.74 -15.24 6.14
CA ILE A 290 2.40 -15.85 7.30
C ILE A 290 3.84 -15.35 7.42
N ASP A 291 4.43 -14.86 6.31
CA ASP A 291 5.83 -14.42 6.31
C ASP A 291 6.01 -13.13 7.10
N GLU A 292 5.05 -12.20 7.06
CA GLU A 292 5.10 -10.96 7.82
C GLU A 292 4.74 -11.18 9.29
N LEU A 293 3.74 -12.01 9.58
CA LEU A 293 3.38 -12.38 10.94
C LEU A 293 4.53 -13.17 11.61
N ALA A 294 5.18 -14.08 10.88
CA ALA A 294 6.34 -14.81 11.37
C ALA A 294 7.55 -13.90 11.59
N ALA A 295 7.77 -12.87 10.76
CA ALA A 295 8.83 -11.89 10.95
C ALA A 295 8.58 -11.01 12.18
N TYR A 296 7.34 -10.59 12.41
CA TYR A 296 6.95 -9.81 13.59
C TYR A 296 7.08 -10.61 14.88
N ILE A 297 6.59 -11.86 14.93
CA ILE A 297 6.69 -12.77 16.07
C ILE A 297 8.17 -13.14 16.36
N ALA A 298 9.01 -13.17 15.32
CA ALA A 298 10.44 -13.45 15.44
C ALA A 298 11.28 -12.25 15.94
N GLY A 299 10.65 -11.12 16.32
CA GLY A 299 11.36 -9.92 16.77
C GLY A 299 12.13 -9.19 15.68
N GLY A 300 11.81 -9.47 14.43
CA GLY A 300 12.28 -8.69 13.28
C GLY A 300 11.46 -7.41 13.17
N SER A 301 12.14 -6.26 13.23
CA SER A 301 11.50 -5.00 12.80
C SER A 301 11.14 -5.10 11.31
N LEU A 302 9.90 -4.77 10.96
CA LEU A 302 9.46 -4.56 9.60
C LEU A 302 10.30 -3.48 8.89
#